data_456a5c36ccbb3fc6b46d7b447137d926
#
_entry.id   456a5c36ccbb3fc6b46d7b447137d926
#
_cell.length_a   1.000
_cell.length_b   1.000
_cell.length_c   1.000
_cell.angle_alpha   90.00
_cell.angle_beta   90.00
_cell.angle_gamma   90.00
#
_symmetry.space_group_name_H-M   'P 1'
#
loop_
_entity.id
_entity.type
_entity.pdbx_description
1 polymer ?
#
loop_
_entity_poly.entity_id
_entity_poly.type
_entity_poly.pdbx_seq_one_letter_code
_entity_poly.pdbx_strand_id
1 'polypeptide(L)'
;LVKCLALAVMLALYSFSGGLHSLLVLSLLVGMMATMAQDIVPAAAILSPAGQQGKIVGTVMTGLLLGILLSRSVSGVISAAFGWRVMYQLAAASIALTGLVLWRVLPRFETHATLSYPALLHSMGGLWKRYPTLRGAAMAQGFLSIGFSAFWSMLAVMLAAQFHMGSAVAGAFGLAGAAGALAAPLSGALSDRFGPARVTQLGSLLVMLSFAAMFALPLLSPSMQLLLIALAAVGFDLGLQSSLVAHQTLVYSLEPKARGRLNALLFTGVFVGMALGSLLGSKAWALGGWPAVVALATLAGGVALVIRLTQKVRPTEIAAQQAAQ
;
A
#
# COMPACT_ATOMS: atom_id res chain seq x y z
N LEU A 1 -13.26 17.57 7.53
CA LEU A 1 -12.93 18.06 8.88
C LEU A 1 -13.16 17.01 9.96
N VAL A 2 -14.36 16.45 10.09
CA VAL A 2 -14.69 15.48 11.15
C VAL A 2 -13.70 14.30 11.18
N LYS A 3 -13.39 13.69 10.03
CA LYS A 3 -12.39 12.60 9.95
C LYS A 3 -10.99 13.06 10.41
N CYS A 4 -10.55 14.28 10.06
CA CYS A 4 -9.26 14.81 10.49
C CYS A 4 -9.19 14.96 12.01
N LEU A 5 -10.21 15.58 12.60
CA LEU A 5 -10.28 15.77 14.05
C LEU A 5 -10.36 14.43 14.78
N ALA A 6 -11.21 13.51 14.30
CA ALA A 6 -11.30 12.18 14.89
C ALA A 6 -9.95 11.43 14.81
N LEU A 7 -9.26 11.48 13.66
CA LEU A 7 -7.94 10.86 13.51
C LEU A 7 -6.90 11.51 14.44
N ALA A 8 -6.87 12.83 14.53
CA ALA A 8 -5.95 13.54 15.42
C ALA A 8 -6.17 13.15 16.90
N VAL A 9 -7.45 13.08 17.33
CA VAL A 9 -7.80 12.64 18.70
C VAL A 9 -7.37 11.19 18.92
N MET A 10 -7.64 10.27 17.96
CA MET A 10 -7.24 8.87 18.11
C MET A 10 -5.72 8.70 18.15
N LEU A 11 -4.96 9.46 17.36
CA LEU A 11 -3.48 9.45 17.40
C LEU A 11 -2.95 10.00 18.74
N ALA A 12 -3.56 11.06 19.26
CA ALA A 12 -3.22 11.58 20.58
C ALA A 12 -3.49 10.54 21.67
N LEU A 13 -4.67 9.93 21.71
CA LEU A 13 -5.00 8.85 22.64
C LEU A 13 -4.06 7.65 22.50
N TYR A 14 -3.67 7.30 21.28
CA TYR A 14 -2.71 6.23 21.01
C TYR A 14 -1.36 6.49 21.71
N SER A 15 -0.89 7.74 21.72
CA SER A 15 0.36 8.12 22.39
C SER A 15 0.33 7.91 23.91
N PHE A 16 -0.83 7.95 24.54
CA PHE A 16 -1.02 7.74 25.97
C PHE A 16 -1.37 6.31 26.36
N SER A 17 -1.47 5.40 25.39
CA SER A 17 -1.83 4.01 25.66
C SER A 17 -0.80 3.32 26.58
N GLY A 18 -1.30 2.63 27.61
CA GLY A 18 -0.49 1.96 28.64
C GLY A 18 -0.47 0.44 28.55
N GLY A 19 -1.24 -0.17 27.62
CA GLY A 19 -1.35 -1.62 27.54
C GLY A 19 -1.71 -2.13 26.14
N LEU A 20 -1.53 -3.43 25.92
CA LEU A 20 -1.74 -4.08 24.63
C LEU A 20 -3.18 -3.91 24.10
N HIS A 21 -4.19 -4.07 24.98
CA HIS A 21 -5.58 -3.95 24.58
C HIS A 21 -5.93 -2.54 24.10
N SER A 22 -5.46 -1.50 24.81
CA SER A 22 -5.68 -0.11 24.38
C SER A 22 -4.98 0.18 23.05
N LEU A 23 -3.75 -0.33 22.85
CA LEU A 23 -3.02 -0.21 21.59
C LEU A 23 -3.80 -0.85 20.43
N LEU A 24 -4.33 -2.06 20.61
CA LEU A 24 -5.09 -2.78 19.57
C LEU A 24 -6.39 -2.04 19.20
N VAL A 25 -7.16 -1.62 20.21
CA VAL A 25 -8.42 -0.87 19.95
C VAL A 25 -8.13 0.46 19.26
N LEU A 26 -7.14 1.22 19.75
CA LEU A 26 -6.79 2.50 19.16
C LEU A 26 -6.18 2.33 17.76
N SER A 27 -5.40 1.27 17.49
CA SER A 27 -4.93 0.95 16.15
C SER A 27 -6.08 0.72 15.18
N LEU A 28 -7.12 -0.01 15.59
CA LEU A 28 -8.31 -0.22 14.78
C LEU A 28 -9.01 1.11 14.48
N LEU A 29 -9.22 1.94 15.49
CA LEU A 29 -9.89 3.24 15.33
C LEU A 29 -9.08 4.20 14.45
N VAL A 30 -7.76 4.27 14.65
CA VAL A 30 -6.85 5.03 13.77
C VAL A 30 -6.96 4.53 12.34
N GLY A 31 -6.93 3.21 12.10
CA GLY A 31 -7.06 2.63 10.77
C GLY A 31 -8.38 2.98 10.09
N MET A 32 -9.50 2.98 10.84
CA MET A 32 -10.82 3.39 10.32
C MET A 32 -10.85 4.88 9.92
N MET A 33 -10.16 5.74 10.65
CA MET A 33 -10.13 7.18 10.39
C MET A 33 -9.08 7.60 9.35
N ALA A 34 -8.02 6.80 9.14
CA ALA A 34 -6.90 7.10 8.24
C ALA A 34 -7.26 7.07 6.74
N THR A 35 -8.53 6.91 6.39
CA THR A 35 -9.02 6.88 5.00
C THR A 35 -9.04 8.25 4.31
N MET A 36 -8.59 9.31 4.96
CA MET A 36 -8.63 10.70 4.43
C MET A 36 -7.90 10.87 3.10
N ALA A 37 -6.75 10.22 2.92
CA ALA A 37 -5.98 10.31 1.69
C ALA A 37 -6.80 9.84 0.46
N GLN A 38 -7.69 8.88 0.67
CA GLN A 38 -8.61 8.37 -0.35
C GLN A 38 -9.67 9.40 -0.76
N ASP A 39 -10.02 10.33 0.13
CA ASP A 39 -11.00 11.38 -0.13
C ASP A 39 -10.35 12.62 -0.78
N ILE A 40 -9.08 12.91 -0.48
CA ILE A 40 -8.38 14.15 -0.92
C ILE A 40 -8.11 14.13 -2.43
N VAL A 41 -7.67 13.01 -3.00
CA VAL A 41 -7.33 12.92 -4.43
C VAL A 41 -8.55 13.15 -5.32
N PRO A 42 -9.71 12.49 -5.10
CA PRO A 42 -10.93 12.80 -5.84
C PRO A 42 -11.42 14.23 -5.64
N ALA A 43 -11.32 14.76 -4.41
CA ALA A 43 -11.70 16.14 -4.13
C ALA A 43 -10.85 17.14 -4.91
N ALA A 44 -9.54 16.92 -4.98
CA ALA A 44 -8.63 17.75 -5.79
C ALA A 44 -9.00 17.71 -7.28
N ALA A 45 -9.39 16.54 -7.79
CA ALA A 45 -9.85 16.39 -9.17
C ALA A 45 -11.13 17.20 -9.45
N ILE A 46 -12.11 17.18 -8.52
CA ILE A 46 -13.39 17.90 -8.65
C ILE A 46 -13.18 19.42 -8.56
N LEU A 47 -12.29 19.89 -7.67
CA LEU A 47 -12.02 21.30 -7.45
C LEU A 47 -11.09 21.92 -8.49
N SER A 48 -10.52 21.11 -9.36
CA SER A 48 -9.55 21.59 -10.37
C SER A 48 -10.26 22.38 -11.48
N PRO A 49 -9.74 23.54 -11.88
CA PRO A 49 -10.22 24.26 -13.06
C PRO A 49 -10.12 23.40 -14.31
N ALA A 50 -10.99 23.69 -15.28
CA ALA A 50 -10.96 23.03 -16.58
C ALA A 50 -9.55 23.14 -17.23
N GLY A 51 -9.01 22.03 -17.73
CA GLY A 51 -7.68 21.97 -18.34
C GLY A 51 -6.48 21.87 -17.38
N GLN A 52 -6.67 22.00 -16.05
CA GLN A 52 -5.59 21.90 -15.07
C GLN A 52 -5.69 20.68 -14.13
N GLN A 53 -6.70 19.86 -14.33
CA GLN A 53 -6.99 18.70 -13.46
C GLN A 53 -5.80 17.76 -13.31
N GLY A 54 -5.11 17.41 -14.41
CA GLY A 54 -3.95 16.53 -14.39
C GLY A 54 -2.79 17.10 -13.56
N LYS A 55 -2.52 18.42 -13.70
CA LYS A 55 -1.46 19.10 -12.96
C LYS A 55 -1.74 19.10 -11.45
N ILE A 56 -2.96 19.46 -11.05
CA ILE A 56 -3.34 19.56 -9.63
C ILE A 56 -3.37 18.19 -8.97
N VAL A 57 -3.99 17.19 -9.61
CA VAL A 57 -4.00 15.80 -9.13
C VAL A 57 -2.58 15.26 -9.05
N GLY A 58 -1.73 15.51 -10.06
CA GLY A 58 -0.32 15.12 -10.04
C GLY A 58 0.45 15.72 -8.87
N THR A 59 0.22 17.00 -8.55
CA THR A 59 0.84 17.65 -7.37
C THR A 59 0.39 17.00 -6.06
N VAL A 60 -0.91 16.71 -5.91
CA VAL A 60 -1.44 16.02 -4.72
C VAL A 60 -0.88 14.62 -4.59
N MET A 61 -0.77 13.87 -5.69
CA MET A 61 -0.16 12.53 -5.71
C MET A 61 1.32 12.56 -5.37
N THR A 62 2.07 13.58 -5.83
CA THR A 62 3.46 13.78 -5.44
C THR A 62 3.58 14.00 -3.92
N GLY A 63 2.72 14.83 -3.34
CA GLY A 63 2.66 15.04 -1.89
C GLY A 63 2.35 13.74 -1.13
N LEU A 64 1.41 12.94 -1.63
CA LEU A 64 1.06 11.64 -1.05
C LEU A 64 2.27 10.68 -1.06
N LEU A 65 2.95 10.56 -2.20
CA LEU A 65 4.12 9.70 -2.35
C LEU A 65 5.29 10.15 -1.48
N LEU A 66 5.57 11.46 -1.43
CA LEU A 66 6.58 12.03 -0.53
C LEU A 66 6.23 11.77 0.94
N GLY A 67 4.94 11.89 1.31
CA GLY A 67 4.47 11.58 2.66
C GLY A 67 4.70 10.12 3.05
N ILE A 68 4.37 9.18 2.17
CA ILE A 68 4.60 7.75 2.38
C ILE A 68 6.09 7.47 2.55
N LEU A 69 6.93 8.07 1.71
CA LEU A 69 8.36 7.93 1.72
C LEU A 69 8.99 8.47 2.99
N LEU A 70 8.73 9.75 3.28
CA LEU A 70 9.39 10.45 4.38
C LEU A 70 8.87 10.00 5.75
N SER A 71 7.62 9.51 5.84
CA SER A 71 7.01 9.11 7.10
C SER A 71 7.84 8.08 7.86
N ARG A 72 8.42 7.10 7.18
CA ARG A 72 9.24 6.05 7.80
C ARG A 72 10.55 6.62 8.34
N SER A 73 11.24 7.43 7.55
CA SER A 73 12.52 8.05 7.95
C SER A 73 12.32 9.05 9.10
N VAL A 74 11.32 9.94 8.94
CA VAL A 74 11.00 10.94 9.97
C VAL A 74 10.56 10.27 11.27
N SER A 75 9.67 9.28 11.21
CA SER A 75 9.22 8.53 12.39
C SER A 75 10.36 7.76 13.06
N GLY A 76 11.27 7.18 12.27
CA GLY A 76 12.44 6.50 12.79
C GLY A 76 13.36 7.42 13.58
N VAL A 77 13.70 8.59 13.03
CA VAL A 77 14.54 9.59 13.68
C VAL A 77 13.87 10.16 14.94
N ILE A 78 12.61 10.59 14.85
CA ILE A 78 11.88 11.13 16.00
C ILE A 78 11.75 10.08 17.11
N SER A 79 11.43 8.84 16.74
CA SER A 79 11.29 7.77 17.73
C SER A 79 12.61 7.40 18.39
N ALA A 80 13.73 7.50 17.69
CA ALA A 80 15.06 7.28 18.26
C ALA A 80 15.46 8.40 19.25
N ALA A 81 15.12 9.66 18.93
CA ALA A 81 15.51 10.80 19.74
C ALA A 81 14.56 11.07 20.95
N PHE A 82 13.25 10.92 20.74
CA PHE A 82 12.22 11.37 21.70
C PHE A 82 11.24 10.25 22.10
N GLY A 83 11.39 9.06 21.54
CA GLY A 83 10.48 7.93 21.75
C GLY A 83 9.25 7.96 20.87
N TRP A 84 8.63 6.77 20.71
CA TRP A 84 7.50 6.55 19.81
C TRP A 84 6.23 7.36 20.20
N ARG A 85 6.05 7.65 21.48
CA ARG A 85 4.91 8.44 21.96
C ARG A 85 4.90 9.86 21.42
N VAL A 86 6.06 10.52 21.42
CA VAL A 86 6.23 11.87 20.87
C VAL A 86 5.96 11.87 19.37
N MET A 87 6.36 10.82 18.66
CA MET A 87 6.03 10.67 17.23
C MET A 87 4.52 10.71 16.97
N TYR A 88 3.73 9.98 17.76
CA TYR A 88 2.26 9.99 17.60
C TYR A 88 1.64 11.33 18.00
N GLN A 89 2.18 12.04 19.00
CA GLN A 89 1.75 13.39 19.36
C GLN A 89 1.99 14.39 18.24
N LEU A 90 3.16 14.34 17.61
CA LEU A 90 3.50 15.18 16.46
C LEU A 90 2.60 14.84 15.24
N ALA A 91 2.33 13.56 15.01
CA ALA A 91 1.38 13.14 13.97
C ALA A 91 -0.03 13.68 14.26
N ALA A 92 -0.50 13.59 15.51
CA ALA A 92 -1.78 14.15 15.91
C ALA A 92 -1.87 15.66 15.67
N ALA A 93 -0.83 16.41 16.08
CA ALA A 93 -0.74 17.85 15.88
C ALA A 93 -0.72 18.23 14.39
N SER A 94 0.04 17.49 13.56
CA SER A 94 0.11 17.74 12.11
C SER A 94 -1.23 17.50 11.42
N ILE A 95 -1.94 16.43 11.78
CA ILE A 95 -3.28 16.12 11.24
C ILE A 95 -4.32 17.15 11.70
N ALA A 96 -4.26 17.59 12.96
CA ALA A 96 -5.14 18.64 13.46
C ALA A 96 -4.92 19.97 12.71
N LEU A 97 -3.66 20.35 12.49
CA LEU A 97 -3.29 21.55 11.73
C LEU A 97 -3.76 21.42 10.28
N THR A 98 -3.53 20.30 9.63
CA THR A 98 -4.01 20.01 8.27
C THR A 98 -5.53 20.12 8.20
N GLY A 99 -6.25 19.54 9.16
CA GLY A 99 -7.69 19.63 9.26
C GLY A 99 -8.19 21.07 9.40
N LEU A 100 -7.52 21.90 10.19
CA LEU A 100 -7.83 23.31 10.38
C LEU A 100 -7.63 24.12 9.08
N VAL A 101 -6.51 23.88 8.39
CA VAL A 101 -6.21 24.51 7.09
C VAL A 101 -7.27 24.12 6.05
N LEU A 102 -7.56 22.84 5.93
CA LEU A 102 -8.57 22.32 4.99
C LEU A 102 -9.97 22.90 5.29
N TRP A 103 -10.31 23.05 6.55
CA TRP A 103 -11.58 23.67 6.95
C TRP A 103 -11.73 25.12 6.48
N ARG A 104 -10.59 25.86 6.45
CA ARG A 104 -10.58 27.26 5.99
C ARG A 104 -10.58 27.41 4.48
N VAL A 105 -9.93 26.46 3.78
CA VAL A 105 -9.63 26.57 2.35
C VAL A 105 -10.65 25.83 1.47
N LEU A 106 -11.14 24.66 1.94
CA LEU A 106 -12.02 23.84 1.11
C LEU A 106 -13.48 24.35 1.15
N PRO A 107 -14.12 24.49 -0.02
CA PRO A 107 -15.55 24.76 -0.09
C PRO A 107 -16.35 23.56 0.46
N ARG A 108 -17.60 23.80 0.82
CA ARG A 108 -18.52 22.74 1.21
C ARG A 108 -18.91 21.93 -0.02
N PHE A 109 -18.71 20.62 0.04
CA PHE A 109 -19.13 19.70 -1.02
C PHE A 109 -20.60 19.30 -0.80
N GLU A 110 -21.41 19.45 -1.82
CA GLU A 110 -22.71 18.80 -1.88
C GLU A 110 -22.53 17.37 -2.38
N THR A 111 -22.89 16.39 -1.57
CA THR A 111 -22.81 14.98 -1.93
C THR A 111 -24.07 14.57 -2.67
N HIS A 112 -24.00 14.44 -3.98
CA HIS A 112 -25.05 13.79 -4.79
C HIS A 112 -24.83 12.26 -4.80
N ALA A 113 -25.08 11.62 -3.66
CA ALA A 113 -25.05 10.16 -3.59
C ALA A 113 -26.32 9.60 -4.30
N THR A 114 -26.17 9.00 -5.47
CA THR A 114 -27.25 8.41 -6.26
C THR A 114 -27.67 7.02 -5.76
N LEU A 115 -26.84 6.35 -4.95
CA LEU A 115 -27.09 5.02 -4.41
C LEU A 115 -27.06 5.03 -2.90
N SER A 116 -27.99 4.28 -2.28
CA SER A 116 -27.91 4.00 -0.84
C SER A 116 -26.69 3.12 -0.53
N TYR A 117 -26.13 3.23 0.67
CA TYR A 117 -24.96 2.46 1.08
C TYR A 117 -25.14 0.93 0.95
N PRO A 118 -26.27 0.32 1.32
CA PRO A 118 -26.51 -1.11 1.08
C PRO A 118 -26.56 -1.47 -0.41
N ALA A 119 -27.17 -0.64 -1.24
CA ALA A 119 -27.20 -0.85 -2.69
C ALA A 119 -25.80 -0.77 -3.31
N LEU A 120 -24.94 0.12 -2.80
CA LEU A 120 -23.53 0.20 -3.20
C LEU A 120 -22.79 -1.10 -2.88
N LEU A 121 -22.90 -1.60 -1.65
CA LEU A 121 -22.25 -2.86 -1.23
C LEU A 121 -22.77 -4.06 -2.04
N HIS A 122 -24.08 -4.13 -2.27
CA HIS A 122 -24.67 -5.19 -3.10
C HIS A 122 -24.11 -5.16 -4.53
N SER A 123 -23.98 -3.98 -5.12
CA SER A 123 -23.39 -3.80 -6.45
C SER A 123 -21.93 -4.25 -6.53
N MET A 124 -21.13 -4.05 -5.46
CA MET A 124 -19.75 -4.54 -5.38
C MET A 124 -19.70 -6.07 -5.37
N GLY A 125 -20.62 -6.73 -4.63
CA GLY A 125 -20.77 -8.19 -4.67
C GLY A 125 -21.09 -8.71 -6.07
N GLY A 126 -21.93 -7.99 -6.83
CA GLY A 126 -22.22 -8.28 -8.23
C GLY A 126 -20.98 -8.18 -9.14
N LEU A 127 -20.19 -7.12 -9.01
CA LEU A 127 -18.92 -6.94 -9.74
C LEU A 127 -17.91 -8.06 -9.42
N TRP A 128 -17.77 -8.44 -8.16
CA TRP A 128 -16.90 -9.53 -7.74
C TRP A 128 -17.27 -10.86 -8.39
N LYS A 129 -18.57 -11.18 -8.44
CA LYS A 129 -19.06 -12.42 -9.09
C LYS A 129 -18.88 -12.39 -10.60
N ARG A 130 -19.12 -11.23 -11.24
CA ARG A 130 -19.13 -11.06 -12.68
C ARG A 130 -17.74 -11.12 -13.31
N TYR A 131 -16.72 -10.53 -12.67
CA TYR A 131 -15.40 -10.35 -13.24
C TYR A 131 -14.32 -11.24 -12.61
N PRO A 132 -13.99 -12.42 -13.18
CA PRO A 132 -12.86 -13.25 -12.72
C PRO A 132 -11.52 -12.51 -12.75
N THR A 133 -11.30 -11.62 -13.73
CA THR A 133 -10.08 -10.80 -13.82
C THR A 133 -9.91 -9.89 -12.59
N LEU A 134 -11.00 -9.29 -12.09
CA LEU A 134 -10.98 -8.53 -10.83
C LEU A 134 -10.55 -9.40 -9.64
N ARG A 135 -11.13 -10.60 -9.50
CA ARG A 135 -10.79 -11.53 -8.41
C ARG A 135 -9.31 -11.91 -8.47
N GLY A 136 -8.83 -12.31 -9.65
CA GLY A 136 -7.43 -12.68 -9.83
C GLY A 136 -6.47 -11.51 -9.55
N ALA A 137 -6.81 -10.29 -9.98
CA ALA A 137 -6.02 -9.09 -9.70
C ALA A 137 -5.99 -8.78 -8.19
N ALA A 138 -7.16 -8.80 -7.52
CA ALA A 138 -7.26 -8.54 -6.09
C ALA A 138 -6.52 -9.60 -5.24
N MET A 139 -6.65 -10.88 -5.61
CA MET A 139 -5.94 -11.97 -4.93
C MET A 139 -4.43 -11.89 -5.15
N ALA A 140 -3.97 -11.74 -6.39
CA ALA A 140 -2.54 -11.63 -6.68
C ALA A 140 -1.92 -10.43 -5.96
N GLN A 141 -2.57 -9.26 -6.02
CA GLN A 141 -2.09 -8.07 -5.31
C GLN A 141 -2.13 -8.25 -3.79
N GLY A 142 -3.14 -8.96 -3.26
CA GLY A 142 -3.23 -9.33 -1.86
C GLY A 142 -2.04 -10.19 -1.41
N PHE A 143 -1.68 -11.23 -2.18
CA PHE A 143 -0.51 -12.06 -1.89
C PHE A 143 0.80 -11.26 -1.95
N LEU A 144 0.99 -10.39 -2.94
CA LEU A 144 2.15 -9.49 -2.98
C LEU A 144 2.19 -8.59 -1.73
N SER A 145 1.04 -8.11 -1.26
CA SER A 145 0.92 -7.28 -0.06
C SER A 145 1.21 -8.06 1.24
N ILE A 146 1.01 -9.39 1.27
CA ILE A 146 1.45 -10.25 2.39
C ILE A 146 2.96 -10.15 2.55
N GLY A 147 3.73 -10.40 1.48
CA GLY A 147 5.19 -10.32 1.51
C GLY A 147 5.70 -8.95 1.92
N PHE A 148 5.14 -7.91 1.32
CA PHE A 148 5.44 -6.51 1.64
C PHE A 148 5.23 -6.19 3.12
N SER A 149 4.07 -6.52 3.66
CA SER A 149 3.73 -6.19 5.05
C SER A 149 4.52 -7.04 6.04
N ALA A 150 4.76 -8.32 5.76
CA ALA A 150 5.61 -9.18 6.58
C ALA A 150 7.04 -8.62 6.70
N PHE A 151 7.64 -8.22 5.57
CA PHE A 151 8.98 -7.62 5.55
C PHE A 151 9.05 -6.34 6.37
N TRP A 152 8.21 -5.35 6.05
CA TRP A 152 8.28 -4.03 6.71
C TRP A 152 7.92 -4.07 8.20
N SER A 153 7.01 -4.98 8.60
CA SER A 153 6.64 -5.15 10.00
C SER A 153 7.78 -5.76 10.83
N MET A 154 8.57 -6.66 10.23
CA MET A 154 9.63 -7.39 10.95
C MET A 154 11.03 -6.81 10.73
N LEU A 155 11.24 -5.90 9.77
CA LEU A 155 12.55 -5.34 9.46
C LEU A 155 13.21 -4.67 10.67
N ALA A 156 12.48 -3.82 11.39
CA ALA A 156 13.02 -3.13 12.56
C ALA A 156 13.42 -4.11 13.68
N VAL A 157 12.61 -5.17 13.87
CA VAL A 157 12.90 -6.24 14.85
C VAL A 157 14.15 -6.99 14.46
N MET A 158 14.30 -7.33 13.18
CA MET A 158 15.47 -8.03 12.64
C MET A 158 16.74 -7.18 12.75
N LEU A 159 16.68 -5.89 12.37
CA LEU A 159 17.83 -4.97 12.47
C LEU A 159 18.27 -4.81 13.91
N ALA A 160 17.34 -4.72 14.86
CA ALA A 160 17.67 -4.64 16.28
C ALA A 160 18.27 -5.95 16.81
N ALA A 161 17.72 -7.10 16.44
CA ALA A 161 18.14 -8.41 16.95
C ALA A 161 19.48 -8.89 16.37
N GLN A 162 19.72 -8.67 15.05
CA GLN A 162 20.90 -9.22 14.36
C GLN A 162 22.03 -8.21 14.17
N PHE A 163 21.69 -6.91 14.03
CA PHE A 163 22.67 -5.86 13.76
C PHE A 163 22.79 -4.83 14.88
N HIS A 164 22.01 -4.96 15.95
CA HIS A 164 21.95 -3.99 17.07
C HIS A 164 21.67 -2.55 16.61
N MET A 165 20.88 -2.39 15.52
CA MET A 165 20.56 -1.11 14.93
C MET A 165 19.21 -0.59 15.43
N GLY A 166 19.14 0.71 15.70
CA GLY A 166 17.92 1.36 16.21
C GLY A 166 16.90 1.75 15.13
N SER A 167 15.80 2.36 15.58
CA SER A 167 14.66 2.77 14.74
C SER A 167 15.03 3.78 13.65
N ALA A 168 16.05 4.61 13.85
CA ALA A 168 16.53 5.54 12.84
C ALA A 168 17.06 4.83 11.58
N VAL A 169 17.82 3.74 11.76
CA VAL A 169 18.33 2.94 10.63
C VAL A 169 17.18 2.19 9.95
N ALA A 170 16.27 1.60 10.72
CA ALA A 170 15.06 0.98 10.17
C ALA A 170 14.23 1.97 9.35
N GLY A 171 14.12 3.22 9.82
CA GLY A 171 13.48 4.32 9.09
C GLY A 171 14.22 4.70 7.80
N ALA A 172 15.57 4.68 7.80
CA ALA A 172 16.38 4.96 6.62
C ALA A 172 16.18 3.92 5.50
N PHE A 173 15.93 2.64 5.84
CA PHE A 173 15.51 1.64 4.86
C PHE A 173 14.21 2.01 4.14
N GLY A 174 13.34 2.84 4.76
CA GLY A 174 12.17 3.39 4.09
C GLY A 174 12.49 4.21 2.83
N LEU A 175 13.71 4.79 2.74
CA LEU A 175 14.17 5.48 1.53
C LEU A 175 14.40 4.50 0.36
N ALA A 176 14.77 3.26 0.63
CA ALA A 176 14.85 2.23 -0.41
C ALA A 176 13.46 1.96 -1.03
N GLY A 177 12.39 1.99 -0.23
CA GLY A 177 11.00 1.92 -0.71
C GLY A 177 10.56 3.10 -1.58
N ALA A 178 11.31 4.24 -1.57
CA ALA A 178 11.07 5.37 -2.46
C ALA A 178 11.20 5.02 -3.94
N ALA A 179 12.08 4.08 -4.25
CA ALA A 179 12.24 3.59 -5.61
C ALA A 179 10.91 3.01 -6.15
N GLY A 180 10.06 2.45 -5.28
CA GLY A 180 8.70 2.03 -5.63
C GLY A 180 7.83 3.18 -6.17
N ALA A 181 7.98 4.40 -5.65
CA ALA A 181 7.24 5.55 -6.14
C ALA A 181 7.61 5.92 -7.59
N LEU A 182 8.85 5.68 -8.00
CA LEU A 182 9.32 5.87 -9.38
C LEU A 182 8.77 4.79 -10.34
N ALA A 183 8.28 3.70 -9.81
CA ALA A 183 7.72 2.61 -10.62
C ALA A 183 6.42 2.99 -11.34
N ALA A 184 5.61 3.91 -10.80
CA ALA A 184 4.30 4.22 -11.33
C ALA A 184 4.32 4.73 -12.79
N PRO A 185 5.09 5.78 -13.16
CA PRO A 185 5.16 6.22 -14.55
C PRO A 185 5.83 5.18 -15.46
N LEU A 186 6.84 4.46 -14.96
CA LEU A 186 7.51 3.40 -15.70
C LEU A 186 6.54 2.24 -15.99
N SER A 187 5.74 1.84 -15.01
CA SER A 187 4.73 0.79 -15.15
C SER A 187 3.63 1.16 -16.14
N GLY A 188 3.19 2.42 -16.15
CA GLY A 188 2.27 2.92 -17.16
C GLY A 188 2.83 2.71 -18.56
N ALA A 189 4.02 3.22 -18.84
CA ALA A 189 4.69 3.08 -20.13
C ALA A 189 4.95 1.61 -20.52
N LEU A 190 5.33 0.75 -19.57
CA LEU A 190 5.50 -0.67 -19.81
C LEU A 190 4.16 -1.37 -20.08
N SER A 191 3.08 -0.97 -19.40
CA SER A 191 1.74 -1.50 -19.63
C SER A 191 1.20 -1.14 -21.02
N ASP A 192 1.48 0.08 -21.47
CA ASP A 192 1.12 0.53 -22.81
C ASP A 192 1.87 -0.26 -23.90
N ARG A 193 3.16 -0.58 -23.65
CA ARG A 193 4.02 -1.26 -24.62
C ARG A 193 3.85 -2.78 -24.64
N PHE A 194 3.74 -3.42 -23.48
CA PHE A 194 3.77 -4.89 -23.35
C PHE A 194 2.43 -5.48 -22.88
N GLY A 195 1.48 -4.64 -22.56
CA GLY A 195 0.20 -5.00 -21.97
C GLY A 195 0.26 -5.18 -20.44
N PRO A 196 -0.79 -4.77 -19.72
CA PRO A 196 -0.80 -4.80 -18.26
C PRO A 196 -0.70 -6.21 -17.67
N ALA A 197 -1.19 -7.24 -18.37
CA ALA A 197 -1.08 -8.64 -17.93
C ALA A 197 0.38 -9.08 -17.77
N ARG A 198 1.26 -8.76 -18.73
CA ARG A 198 2.68 -9.08 -18.67
C ARG A 198 3.39 -8.29 -17.56
N VAL A 199 3.04 -7.02 -17.39
CA VAL A 199 3.61 -6.18 -16.32
C VAL A 199 3.29 -6.75 -14.94
N THR A 200 2.06 -7.26 -14.70
CA THR A 200 1.72 -7.93 -13.44
C THR A 200 2.50 -9.23 -13.22
N GLN A 201 2.79 -9.99 -14.27
CA GLN A 201 3.60 -11.21 -14.20
C GLN A 201 5.06 -10.89 -13.86
N LEU A 202 5.67 -9.94 -14.59
CA LEU A 202 7.05 -9.52 -14.37
C LEU A 202 7.23 -8.86 -13.00
N GLY A 203 6.27 -8.03 -12.56
CA GLY A 203 6.29 -7.44 -11.23
C GLY A 203 6.18 -8.48 -10.12
N SER A 204 5.29 -9.47 -10.25
CA SER A 204 5.19 -10.58 -9.30
C SER A 204 6.46 -11.44 -9.26
N LEU A 205 7.07 -11.70 -10.42
CA LEU A 205 8.35 -12.41 -10.51
C LEU A 205 9.46 -11.61 -9.83
N LEU A 206 9.54 -10.30 -10.06
CA LEU A 206 10.54 -9.43 -9.43
C LEU A 206 10.37 -9.43 -7.90
N VAL A 207 9.14 -9.36 -7.39
CA VAL A 207 8.87 -9.47 -5.94
C VAL A 207 9.38 -10.80 -5.39
N MET A 208 9.01 -11.92 -6.03
CA MET A 208 9.44 -13.25 -5.61
C MET A 208 10.96 -13.39 -5.60
N LEU A 209 11.65 -12.96 -6.65
CA LEU A 209 13.11 -13.06 -6.78
C LEU A 209 13.82 -12.13 -5.78
N SER A 210 13.29 -10.93 -5.52
CA SER A 210 13.85 -10.00 -4.54
C SER A 210 13.83 -10.60 -3.13
N PHE A 211 12.74 -11.26 -2.73
CA PHE A 211 12.68 -11.97 -1.47
C PHE A 211 13.55 -13.22 -1.48
N ALA A 212 13.53 -14.02 -2.54
CA ALA A 212 14.33 -15.22 -2.67
C ALA A 212 15.84 -14.93 -2.57
N ALA A 213 16.31 -13.80 -3.11
CA ALA A 213 17.70 -13.39 -3.02
C ALA A 213 18.18 -13.25 -1.57
N MET A 214 17.30 -12.94 -0.61
CA MET A 214 17.67 -12.82 0.80
C MET A 214 18.02 -14.15 1.46
N PHE A 215 17.76 -15.31 0.84
CA PHE A 215 18.27 -16.59 1.33
C PHE A 215 19.81 -16.69 1.24
N ALA A 216 20.45 -15.81 0.45
CA ALA A 216 21.90 -15.73 0.38
C ALA A 216 22.55 -14.94 1.55
N LEU A 217 21.74 -14.29 2.42
CA LEU A 217 22.26 -13.49 3.54
C LEU A 217 23.32 -14.20 4.38
N PRO A 218 23.16 -15.49 4.78
CA PRO A 218 24.16 -16.17 5.61
C PRO A 218 25.53 -16.33 4.96
N LEU A 219 25.61 -16.18 3.63
CA LEU A 219 26.86 -16.32 2.86
C LEU A 219 27.65 -14.99 2.77
N LEU A 220 27.08 -13.89 3.25
CA LEU A 220 27.58 -12.53 3.05
C LEU A 220 28.11 -11.92 4.36
N SER A 221 29.07 -11.00 4.23
CA SER A 221 29.51 -10.16 5.34
C SER A 221 28.39 -9.23 5.82
N PRO A 222 28.39 -8.74 7.08
CA PRO A 222 27.32 -7.91 7.63
C PRO A 222 26.96 -6.69 6.77
N SER A 223 27.96 -6.00 6.22
CA SER A 223 27.73 -4.86 5.31
C SER A 223 27.07 -5.27 4.00
N MET A 224 27.46 -6.42 3.43
CA MET A 224 26.83 -6.96 2.23
C MET A 224 25.42 -7.48 2.49
N GLN A 225 25.13 -7.98 3.69
CA GLN A 225 23.78 -8.34 4.10
C GLN A 225 22.85 -7.12 4.08
N LEU A 226 23.26 -5.99 4.69
CA LEU A 226 22.48 -4.75 4.69
C LEU A 226 22.27 -4.22 3.28
N LEU A 227 23.29 -4.27 2.44
CA LEU A 227 23.18 -3.88 1.03
C LEU A 227 22.18 -4.77 0.28
N LEU A 228 22.25 -6.11 0.46
CA LEU A 228 21.31 -7.02 -0.18
C LEU A 228 19.88 -6.79 0.29
N ILE A 229 19.66 -6.54 1.58
CA ILE A 229 18.34 -6.22 2.12
C ILE A 229 17.80 -4.92 1.50
N ALA A 230 18.64 -3.89 1.37
CA ALA A 230 18.26 -2.62 0.74
C ALA A 230 17.92 -2.79 -0.74
N LEU A 231 18.76 -3.51 -1.50
CA LEU A 231 18.51 -3.79 -2.92
C LEU A 231 17.26 -4.65 -3.13
N ALA A 232 17.04 -5.63 -2.27
CA ALA A 232 15.82 -6.44 -2.30
C ALA A 232 14.59 -5.60 -1.96
N ALA A 233 14.69 -4.64 -1.02
CA ALA A 233 13.60 -3.71 -0.72
C ALA A 233 13.24 -2.85 -1.94
N VAL A 234 14.23 -2.31 -2.65
CA VAL A 234 14.02 -1.59 -3.92
C VAL A 234 13.33 -2.50 -4.93
N GLY A 235 13.82 -3.72 -5.12
CA GLY A 235 13.32 -4.66 -6.12
C GLY A 235 11.86 -5.06 -5.86
N PHE A 236 11.54 -5.47 -4.62
CA PHE A 236 10.16 -5.88 -4.35
C PHE A 236 9.18 -4.70 -4.33
N ASP A 237 9.59 -3.50 -3.89
CA ASP A 237 8.74 -2.31 -3.95
C ASP A 237 8.46 -1.89 -5.40
N LEU A 238 9.47 -1.90 -6.27
CA LEU A 238 9.28 -1.69 -7.71
C LEU A 238 8.30 -2.71 -8.31
N GLY A 239 8.48 -3.99 -8.00
CA GLY A 239 7.62 -5.07 -8.49
C GLY A 239 6.19 -4.94 -7.98
N LEU A 240 6.00 -4.64 -6.69
CA LEU A 240 4.70 -4.46 -6.06
C LEU A 240 3.92 -3.29 -6.67
N GLN A 241 4.57 -2.12 -6.79
CA GLN A 241 3.93 -0.92 -7.32
C GLN A 241 3.66 -1.03 -8.81
N SER A 242 4.58 -1.64 -9.56
CA SER A 242 4.36 -1.94 -10.98
C SER A 242 3.16 -2.85 -11.18
N SER A 243 3.05 -3.90 -10.36
CA SER A 243 1.90 -4.81 -10.39
C SER A 243 0.61 -4.09 -10.01
N LEU A 244 0.64 -3.20 -9.02
CA LEU A 244 -0.55 -2.45 -8.59
C LEU A 244 -1.09 -1.56 -9.70
N VAL A 245 -0.23 -0.76 -10.34
CA VAL A 245 -0.63 0.12 -11.46
C VAL A 245 -1.19 -0.70 -12.62
N ALA A 246 -0.53 -1.81 -12.98
CA ALA A 246 -0.99 -2.67 -14.05
C ALA A 246 -2.31 -3.40 -13.70
N HIS A 247 -2.51 -3.83 -12.43
CA HIS A 247 -3.79 -4.37 -11.97
C HIS A 247 -4.90 -3.32 -12.01
N GLN A 248 -4.62 -2.06 -11.65
CA GLN A 248 -5.59 -0.97 -11.78
C GLN A 248 -6.00 -0.77 -13.23
N THR A 249 -5.04 -0.75 -14.16
CA THR A 249 -5.31 -0.63 -15.60
C THR A 249 -6.23 -1.76 -16.09
N LEU A 250 -5.92 -3.02 -15.73
CA LEU A 250 -6.76 -4.19 -16.06
C LEU A 250 -8.17 -4.07 -15.49
N VAL A 251 -8.28 -3.66 -14.24
CA VAL A 251 -9.56 -3.62 -13.53
C VAL A 251 -10.43 -2.46 -14.00
N TYR A 252 -9.85 -1.29 -14.31
CA TYR A 252 -10.59 -0.11 -14.77
C TYR A 252 -11.14 -0.24 -16.19
N SER A 253 -10.55 -1.11 -17.00
CA SER A 253 -11.06 -1.41 -18.36
C SER A 253 -12.29 -2.33 -18.37
N LEU A 254 -12.59 -3.02 -17.25
CA LEU A 254 -13.72 -3.96 -17.17
C LEU A 254 -15.08 -3.25 -17.20
N GLU A 255 -15.23 -2.15 -16.50
CA GLU A 255 -16.46 -1.36 -16.46
C GLU A 255 -16.16 0.10 -16.11
N PRO A 256 -16.04 0.99 -17.11
CA PRO A 256 -15.66 2.40 -16.92
C PRO A 256 -16.56 3.18 -15.94
N LYS A 257 -17.87 2.85 -15.89
CA LYS A 257 -18.84 3.47 -14.98
C LYS A 257 -18.72 2.99 -13.52
N ALA A 258 -17.95 1.93 -13.28
CA ALA A 258 -17.78 1.32 -11.96
C ALA A 258 -16.34 1.40 -11.42
N ARG A 259 -15.45 2.20 -12.03
CA ARG A 259 -14.00 2.27 -11.66
C ARG A 259 -13.76 2.43 -10.17
N GLY A 260 -14.50 3.30 -9.50
CA GLY A 260 -14.36 3.52 -8.05
C GLY A 260 -14.66 2.25 -7.24
N ARG A 261 -15.73 1.51 -7.59
CA ARG A 261 -16.13 0.25 -6.92
C ARG A 261 -15.14 -0.88 -7.23
N LEU A 262 -14.67 -0.96 -8.46
CA LEU A 262 -13.64 -1.92 -8.87
C LEU A 262 -12.32 -1.67 -8.14
N ASN A 263 -11.89 -0.41 -8.02
CA ASN A 263 -10.73 -0.02 -7.25
C ASN A 263 -10.86 -0.38 -5.77
N ALA A 264 -12.02 -0.11 -5.18
CA ALA A 264 -12.29 -0.45 -3.78
C ALA A 264 -12.13 -1.97 -3.53
N LEU A 265 -12.64 -2.81 -4.43
CA LEU A 265 -12.48 -4.27 -4.36
C LEU A 265 -11.01 -4.72 -4.52
N LEU A 266 -10.27 -4.11 -5.44
CA LEU A 266 -8.84 -4.36 -5.59
C LEU A 266 -8.09 -4.01 -4.31
N PHE A 267 -8.31 -2.81 -3.76
CA PHE A 267 -7.66 -2.36 -2.53
C PHE A 267 -8.11 -3.13 -1.28
N THR A 268 -9.31 -3.68 -1.26
CA THR A 268 -9.72 -4.62 -0.20
C THR A 268 -8.77 -5.83 -0.18
N GLY A 269 -8.43 -6.39 -1.34
CA GLY A 269 -7.42 -7.45 -1.44
C GLY A 269 -6.05 -7.01 -0.93
N VAL A 270 -5.60 -5.80 -1.29
CA VAL A 270 -4.34 -5.21 -0.80
C VAL A 270 -4.32 -5.13 0.72
N PHE A 271 -5.33 -4.53 1.34
CA PHE A 271 -5.35 -4.30 2.79
C PHE A 271 -5.54 -5.58 3.60
N VAL A 272 -6.36 -6.52 3.11
CA VAL A 272 -6.45 -7.88 3.68
C VAL A 272 -5.10 -8.57 3.63
N GLY A 273 -4.41 -8.49 2.49
CA GLY A 273 -3.05 -9.00 2.35
C GLY A 273 -2.07 -8.38 3.33
N MET A 274 -2.10 -7.05 3.49
CA MET A 274 -1.24 -6.35 4.47
C MET A 274 -1.53 -6.79 5.90
N ALA A 275 -2.79 -6.92 6.30
CA ALA A 275 -3.17 -7.38 7.64
C ALA A 275 -2.67 -8.81 7.91
N LEU A 276 -2.91 -9.72 6.94
CA LEU A 276 -2.41 -11.09 7.02
C LEU A 276 -0.88 -11.13 7.03
N GLY A 277 -0.22 -10.29 6.24
CA GLY A 277 1.24 -10.21 6.15
C GLY A 277 1.88 -9.80 7.48
N SER A 278 1.34 -8.80 8.15
CA SER A 278 1.81 -8.39 9.48
C SER A 278 1.62 -9.50 10.53
N LEU A 279 0.44 -10.14 10.54
CA LEU A 279 0.13 -11.25 11.44
C LEU A 279 1.02 -12.48 11.20
N LEU A 280 1.08 -12.94 9.93
CA LEU A 280 1.86 -14.11 9.55
C LEU A 280 3.36 -13.86 9.63
N GLY A 281 3.82 -12.64 9.32
CA GLY A 281 5.22 -12.23 9.46
C GLY A 281 5.69 -12.28 10.90
N SER A 282 4.87 -11.80 11.84
CA SER A 282 5.16 -11.89 13.27
C SER A 282 5.23 -13.35 13.76
N LYS A 283 4.30 -14.21 13.31
CA LYS A 283 4.34 -15.66 13.62
C LYS A 283 5.56 -16.35 12.98
N ALA A 284 5.86 -16.05 11.73
CA ALA A 284 7.02 -16.61 11.04
C ALA A 284 8.32 -16.21 11.74
N TRP A 285 8.44 -14.96 12.18
CA TRP A 285 9.57 -14.51 13.00
C TRP A 285 9.71 -15.32 14.30
N ALA A 286 8.61 -15.53 15.01
CA ALA A 286 8.62 -16.30 16.27
C ALA A 286 9.00 -17.77 16.08
N LEU A 287 8.69 -18.37 14.92
CA LEU A 287 8.94 -19.78 14.64
C LEU A 287 10.33 -20.04 14.06
N GLY A 288 10.87 -19.14 13.23
CA GLY A 288 12.12 -19.39 12.50
C GLY A 288 12.90 -18.14 12.15
N GLY A 289 12.65 -17.01 12.84
CA GLY A 289 13.38 -15.77 12.64
C GLY A 289 13.23 -15.20 11.23
N TRP A 290 14.24 -14.44 10.79
CA TRP A 290 14.25 -13.80 9.48
C TRP A 290 14.10 -14.74 8.29
N PRO A 291 14.76 -15.92 8.25
CA PRO A 291 14.57 -16.87 7.15
C PRO A 291 13.13 -17.31 6.94
N ALA A 292 12.35 -17.48 8.02
CA ALA A 292 10.93 -17.83 7.90
C ALA A 292 10.08 -16.68 7.37
N VAL A 293 10.40 -15.43 7.73
CA VAL A 293 9.75 -14.24 7.15
C VAL A 293 10.04 -14.14 5.66
N VAL A 294 11.29 -14.35 5.25
CA VAL A 294 11.72 -14.37 3.86
C VAL A 294 11.02 -15.48 3.07
N ALA A 295 10.91 -16.67 3.67
CA ALA A 295 10.20 -17.81 3.06
C ALA A 295 8.72 -17.49 2.83
N LEU A 296 8.03 -16.93 3.83
CA LEU A 296 6.65 -16.49 3.71
C LEU A 296 6.48 -15.48 2.56
N ALA A 297 7.34 -14.46 2.50
CA ALA A 297 7.27 -13.43 1.48
C ALA A 297 7.56 -13.97 0.07
N THR A 298 8.55 -14.86 -0.07
CA THR A 298 8.88 -15.53 -1.33
C THR A 298 7.73 -16.40 -1.82
N LEU A 299 7.13 -17.20 -0.93
CA LEU A 299 5.97 -18.05 -1.26
C LEU A 299 4.76 -17.21 -1.66
N ALA A 300 4.50 -16.14 -0.94
CA ALA A 300 3.40 -15.21 -1.29
C ALA A 300 3.62 -14.59 -2.69
N GLY A 301 4.84 -14.15 -3.01
CA GLY A 301 5.20 -13.69 -4.35
C GLY A 301 5.03 -14.76 -5.42
N GLY A 302 5.43 -16.01 -5.13
CA GLY A 302 5.25 -17.17 -6.01
C GLY A 302 3.76 -17.48 -6.28
N VAL A 303 2.92 -17.48 -5.24
CA VAL A 303 1.47 -17.66 -5.39
C VAL A 303 0.87 -16.55 -6.25
N ALA A 304 1.23 -15.29 -6.03
CA ALA A 304 0.79 -14.18 -6.86
C ALA A 304 1.17 -14.38 -8.33
N LEU A 305 2.40 -14.81 -8.59
CA LEU A 305 2.89 -15.11 -9.95
C LEU A 305 2.07 -16.23 -10.59
N VAL A 306 1.83 -17.33 -9.88
CA VAL A 306 1.02 -18.47 -10.36
C VAL A 306 -0.39 -17.99 -10.72
N ILE A 307 -1.05 -17.22 -9.86
CA ILE A 307 -2.37 -16.64 -10.14
C ILE A 307 -2.34 -15.85 -11.45
N ARG A 308 -1.30 -15.02 -11.66
CA ARG A 308 -1.19 -14.20 -12.89
C ARG A 308 -0.87 -14.99 -14.15
N LEU A 309 -0.10 -16.08 -14.03
CA LEU A 309 0.22 -16.96 -15.15
C LEU A 309 -0.97 -17.85 -15.56
N THR A 310 -1.77 -18.30 -14.60
CA THR A 310 -2.90 -19.22 -14.85
C THR A 310 -4.19 -18.50 -15.22
N GLN A 311 -4.29 -17.18 -15.00
CA GLN A 311 -5.50 -16.43 -15.26
C GLN A 311 -5.74 -16.25 -16.76
N LYS A 312 -6.83 -16.85 -17.26
CA LYS A 312 -7.33 -16.66 -18.64
C LYS A 312 -8.34 -15.52 -18.65
N VAL A 313 -8.14 -14.54 -19.54
CA VAL A 313 -9.14 -13.49 -19.81
C VAL A 313 -10.30 -14.11 -20.58
N ARG A 314 -11.54 -13.90 -20.13
CA ARG A 314 -12.72 -14.44 -20.80
C ARG A 314 -13.08 -13.62 -22.05
N PRO A 315 -13.64 -14.23 -23.11
CA PRO A 315 -14.07 -13.51 -24.32
C PRO A 315 -15.01 -12.34 -24.06
N THR A 316 -15.91 -12.46 -23.06
CA THR A 316 -16.82 -11.39 -22.63
C THR A 316 -16.10 -10.19 -22.01
N GLU A 317 -14.98 -10.41 -21.33
CA GLU A 317 -14.15 -9.36 -20.77
C GLU A 317 -13.32 -8.64 -21.87
N ILE A 318 -12.89 -9.39 -22.89
CA ILE A 318 -12.19 -8.84 -24.07
C ILE A 318 -13.13 -7.92 -24.87
N ALA A 319 -14.37 -8.33 -25.09
CA ALA A 319 -15.37 -7.51 -25.78
C ALA A 319 -15.68 -6.21 -25.00
N ALA A 320 -15.75 -6.27 -23.68
CA ALA A 320 -15.94 -5.08 -22.83
C ALA A 320 -14.73 -4.13 -22.89
N GLN A 321 -13.51 -4.65 -22.98
CA GLN A 321 -12.29 -3.86 -23.13
C GLN A 321 -12.21 -3.16 -24.48
N GLN A 322 -12.60 -3.85 -25.56
CA GLN A 322 -12.63 -3.27 -26.92
C GLN A 322 -13.70 -2.19 -27.08
N ALA A 323 -14.84 -2.31 -26.40
CA ALA A 323 -15.89 -1.31 -26.41
C ALA A 323 -15.56 -0.05 -25.56
N ALA A 324 -14.50 -0.10 -24.76
CA ALA A 324 -14.05 0.99 -23.89
C ALA A 324 -12.86 1.80 -24.46
N GLN A 325 -12.27 1.33 -25.56
CA GLN A 325 -11.27 2.02 -26.38
C GLN A 325 -11.91 2.85 -27.47
#